data_9c88a58ce4ea66c0a935957dd7cfa10d
#
_entry.id   9c88a58ce4ea66c0a935957dd7cfa10d
#
_cell.length_a   1.000
_cell.length_b   1.000
_cell.length_c   1.000
_cell.angle_alpha   90.00
_cell.angle_beta   90.00
_cell.angle_gamma   90.00
#
_symmetry.space_group_name_H-M   'P 1'
#
loop_
_entity.id
_entity.type
_entity.pdbx_description
1 polymer ?
#
loop_
_entity_poly.entity_id
_entity_poly.type
_entity_poly.pdbx_seq_one_letter_code
_entity_poly.pdbx_strand_id
1 'polypeptide(L)'
;MLANTSPGVPAHSGSWLAWLDGYGGVHTDRLAQTVSIPSTCKNANFSFWLYIRTNDPTSAAYDTLKVQVLNSSGTVLSTLTRLSNLNTTGGYSQYSFSLARYIGQTIKLRFTGTETLGGGYNTNFFEDDNALNVS
;
A
#
# COMPACT_ATOMS: atom_id res chain seq x y z
N MET A 1 7.82 5.67 -4.51
CA MET A 1 9.30 5.78 -4.64
C MET A 1 9.96 4.66 -3.86
N LEU A 2 11.02 4.07 -4.38
CA LEU A 2 11.83 3.11 -3.63
C LEU A 2 12.92 3.88 -2.87
N ALA A 3 13.13 3.52 -1.59
CA ALA A 3 14.14 4.17 -0.77
C ALA A 3 14.87 3.13 0.09
N ASN A 4 16.17 3.29 0.25
CA ASN A 4 16.96 2.47 1.17
C ASN A 4 17.08 3.14 2.54
N THR A 5 16.91 4.43 2.59
CA THR A 5 16.76 5.20 3.84
C THR A 5 15.66 6.21 3.61
N SER A 6 14.82 6.36 4.57
CA SER A 6 13.78 7.36 4.58
C SER A 6 13.94 8.22 5.82
N PRO A 7 13.33 9.41 5.93
CA PRO A 7 13.56 10.30 7.06
C PRO A 7 13.28 9.64 8.41
N GLY A 8 14.29 8.94 8.92
CA GLY A 8 14.25 8.28 10.23
C GLY A 8 13.45 6.97 10.27
N VAL A 9 13.06 6.39 9.14
CA VAL A 9 12.33 5.12 9.09
C VAL A 9 13.13 4.07 8.33
N PRO A 10 13.58 2.99 9.00
CA PRO A 10 14.25 1.89 8.31
C PRO A 10 13.26 1.01 7.56
N ALA A 11 13.76 0.22 6.60
CA ALA A 11 12.98 -0.84 6.00
C ALA A 11 12.55 -1.86 7.07
N HIS A 12 11.39 -2.51 6.87
CA HIS A 12 10.92 -3.58 7.74
C HIS A 12 11.89 -4.75 7.73
N SER A 13 12.40 -5.10 6.54
CA SER A 13 13.49 -6.06 6.39
C SER A 13 14.42 -5.63 5.27
N GLY A 14 15.66 -6.13 5.27
CA GLY A 14 16.64 -5.76 4.27
C GLY A 14 16.98 -4.27 4.31
N SER A 15 17.20 -3.67 3.13
CA SER A 15 17.69 -2.29 3.01
C SER A 15 16.76 -1.37 2.22
N TRP A 16 15.67 -1.87 1.66
CA TRP A 16 14.80 -1.12 0.75
C TRP A 16 13.35 -1.16 1.21
N LEU A 17 12.65 -0.07 1.00
CA LEU A 17 11.21 0.06 1.22
C LEU A 17 10.59 0.88 0.10
N ALA A 18 9.26 0.81 -0.07
CA ALA A 18 8.52 1.73 -0.90
C ALA A 18 7.98 2.86 -0.03
N TRP A 19 8.19 4.08 -0.47
CA TRP A 19 7.73 5.27 0.23
C TRP A 19 6.79 6.04 -0.68
N LEU A 20 5.52 6.16 -0.25
CA LEU A 20 4.48 6.88 -0.96
C LEU A 20 4.09 8.12 -0.15
N ASP A 21 3.85 9.22 -0.85
CA ASP A 21 3.47 10.53 -0.31
C ASP A 21 4.56 11.15 0.59
N GLY A 22 4.19 12.01 1.52
CA GLY A 22 5.17 12.66 2.40
C GLY A 22 5.75 13.95 1.85
N TYR A 23 5.10 14.56 0.86
CA TYR A 23 5.61 15.77 0.19
C TYR A 23 5.22 17.08 0.88
N GLY A 24 4.23 17.04 1.77
CA GLY A 24 3.73 18.25 2.43
C GLY A 24 2.85 19.12 1.55
N GLY A 25 2.35 18.59 0.46
CA GLY A 25 1.45 19.26 -0.48
C GLY A 25 0.58 18.26 -1.22
N VAL A 26 -0.41 18.76 -1.95
CA VAL A 26 -1.33 17.91 -2.72
C VAL A 26 -0.53 17.05 -3.70
N HIS A 27 -0.64 15.72 -3.56
CA HIS A 27 0.15 14.78 -4.34
C HIS A 27 -0.52 13.41 -4.38
N THR A 28 -0.20 12.63 -5.43
CA THR A 28 -0.65 11.24 -5.57
C THR A 28 0.51 10.39 -6.07
N ASP A 29 0.83 9.33 -5.33
CA ASP A 29 1.79 8.31 -5.71
C ASP A 29 1.09 6.98 -5.95
N ARG A 30 1.62 6.20 -6.90
CA ARG A 30 1.13 4.86 -7.21
C ARG A 30 2.28 3.86 -7.29
N LEU A 31 2.04 2.67 -6.75
CA LEU A 31 2.90 1.50 -6.90
C LEU A 31 2.02 0.34 -7.35
N ALA A 32 2.38 -0.32 -8.44
CA ALA A 32 1.57 -1.40 -8.99
C ALA A 32 2.43 -2.53 -9.51
N GLN A 33 1.90 -3.75 -9.41
CA GLN A 33 2.52 -4.94 -9.96
C GLN A 33 1.46 -5.88 -10.52
N THR A 34 1.74 -6.41 -11.71
CA THR A 34 0.91 -7.44 -12.34
C THR A 34 1.35 -8.81 -11.84
N VAL A 35 0.37 -9.61 -11.44
CA VAL A 35 0.60 -10.98 -10.97
C VAL A 35 -0.40 -11.93 -11.61
N SER A 36 0.03 -13.17 -11.86
CA SER A 36 -0.84 -14.24 -12.37
C SER A 36 -0.95 -15.31 -11.30
N ILE A 37 -2.18 -15.65 -10.93
CA ILE A 37 -2.44 -16.68 -9.94
C ILE A 37 -2.83 -17.95 -10.70
N PRO A 38 -2.00 -19.02 -10.59
CA PRO A 38 -2.29 -20.26 -11.36
C PRO A 38 -3.64 -20.85 -10.99
N SER A 39 -4.35 -21.38 -12.00
CA SER A 39 -5.67 -21.98 -11.82
C SER A 39 -5.64 -23.27 -10.98
N THR A 40 -4.47 -23.88 -10.83
CA THR A 40 -4.27 -25.09 -10.01
C THR A 40 -4.16 -24.80 -8.52
N CYS A 41 -4.01 -23.53 -8.14
CA CYS A 41 -3.97 -23.13 -6.73
C CYS A 41 -5.36 -23.22 -6.11
N LYS A 42 -5.39 -23.50 -4.81
CA LYS A 42 -6.61 -23.49 -3.99
C LYS A 42 -6.64 -22.31 -3.03
N ASN A 43 -5.46 -21.75 -2.74
CA ASN A 43 -5.29 -20.64 -1.82
C ASN A 43 -4.43 -19.57 -2.49
N ALA A 44 -4.78 -18.31 -2.24
CA ALA A 44 -3.97 -17.17 -2.63
C ALA A 44 -4.13 -16.10 -1.56
N ASN A 45 -3.02 -15.67 -0.98
CA ASN A 45 -3.03 -14.67 0.09
C ASN A 45 -1.98 -13.61 -0.18
N PHE A 46 -2.39 -12.35 -0.17
CA PHE A 46 -1.53 -11.21 -0.34
C PHE A 46 -1.29 -10.51 0.99
N SER A 47 -0.04 -10.26 1.32
CA SER A 47 0.33 -9.56 2.55
C SER A 47 1.42 -8.52 2.30
N PHE A 48 1.45 -7.52 3.16
CA PHE A 48 2.50 -6.51 3.17
C PHE A 48 2.61 -5.91 4.57
N TRP A 49 3.75 -5.27 4.85
CA TRP A 49 3.97 -4.50 6.08
C TRP A 49 3.89 -3.02 5.74
N LEU A 50 3.21 -2.26 6.59
CA LEU A 50 2.97 -0.84 6.40
C LEU A 50 3.21 -0.07 7.69
N TYR A 51 3.96 1.04 7.57
CA TYR A 51 4.13 2.02 8.62
C TYR A 51 3.56 3.34 8.12
N ILE A 52 2.59 3.89 8.84
CA ILE A 52 1.98 5.19 8.54
C ILE A 52 2.53 6.21 9.54
N ARG A 53 3.17 7.25 9.02
CA ARG A 53 3.74 8.33 9.83
C ARG A 53 3.19 9.66 9.33
N THR A 54 2.58 10.43 10.22
CA THR A 54 1.87 11.65 9.83
C THR A 54 2.05 12.75 10.87
N ASN A 55 1.96 14.01 10.41
CA ASN A 55 1.75 15.17 11.24
C ASN A 55 0.41 15.85 10.93
N ASP A 56 -0.47 15.20 10.16
CA ASP A 56 -1.78 15.73 9.84
C ASP A 56 -2.65 15.83 11.08
N PRO A 57 -3.61 16.78 11.09
CA PRO A 57 -4.62 16.82 12.14
C PRO A 57 -5.44 15.52 12.18
N THR A 58 -5.87 15.13 13.39
CA THR A 58 -6.64 13.90 13.61
C THR A 58 -8.16 14.12 13.46
N SER A 59 -8.59 15.27 13.00
CA SER A 59 -10.00 15.62 12.88
C SER A 59 -10.71 14.95 11.71
N ALA A 60 -9.95 14.49 10.69
CA ALA A 60 -10.50 13.81 9.51
C ALA A 60 -9.43 13.01 8.79
N ALA A 61 -9.86 12.15 7.86
CA ALA A 61 -8.97 11.42 6.96
C ALA A 61 -8.59 12.34 5.78
N TYR A 62 -7.50 13.06 5.92
CA TYR A 62 -7.03 13.98 4.89
C TYR A 62 -6.20 13.28 3.82
N ASP A 63 -5.33 12.38 4.23
CA ASP A 63 -4.44 11.62 3.35
C ASP A 63 -4.80 10.15 3.41
N THR A 64 -4.82 9.49 2.26
CA THR A 64 -5.30 8.12 2.15
C THR A 64 -4.35 7.23 1.38
N LEU A 65 -4.35 5.95 1.76
CA LEU A 65 -3.75 4.86 0.99
C LEU A 65 -4.84 3.87 0.62
N LYS A 66 -5.02 3.61 -0.67
CA LYS A 66 -5.90 2.55 -1.17
C LYS A 66 -5.06 1.40 -1.69
N VAL A 67 -5.46 0.19 -1.37
CA VAL A 67 -4.88 -1.04 -1.92
C VAL A 67 -5.97 -1.73 -2.73
N GLN A 68 -5.77 -1.85 -4.03
CA GLN A 68 -6.80 -2.27 -4.97
C GLN A 68 -6.32 -3.38 -5.88
N VAL A 69 -7.28 -4.19 -6.31
CA VAL A 69 -7.10 -5.20 -7.35
C VAL A 69 -7.74 -4.68 -8.63
N LEU A 70 -6.96 -4.69 -9.71
CA LEU A 70 -7.41 -4.27 -11.04
C LEU A 70 -7.27 -5.45 -12.02
N ASN A 71 -8.08 -5.42 -13.10
CA ASN A 71 -7.85 -6.34 -14.21
C ASN A 71 -6.72 -5.82 -15.11
N SER A 72 -6.39 -6.59 -16.15
CA SER A 72 -5.29 -6.24 -17.07
C SER A 72 -5.55 -4.97 -17.88
N SER A 73 -6.82 -4.57 -18.03
CA SER A 73 -7.18 -3.30 -18.71
C SER A 73 -7.20 -2.10 -17.77
N GLY A 74 -6.92 -2.28 -16.47
CA GLY A 74 -6.86 -1.20 -15.50
C GLY A 74 -8.17 -0.88 -14.78
N THR A 75 -9.18 -1.72 -14.95
CA THR A 75 -10.46 -1.57 -14.24
C THR A 75 -10.33 -2.09 -12.82
N VAL A 76 -10.75 -1.30 -11.84
CA VAL A 76 -10.76 -1.71 -10.42
C VAL A 76 -11.80 -2.80 -10.21
N LEU A 77 -11.35 -3.96 -9.75
CA LEU A 77 -12.21 -5.11 -9.43
C LEU A 77 -12.64 -5.11 -7.98
N SER A 78 -11.74 -4.72 -7.07
CA SER A 78 -12.05 -4.58 -5.65
C SER A 78 -11.06 -3.65 -4.96
N THR A 79 -11.49 -3.08 -3.83
CA THR A 79 -10.62 -2.34 -2.91
C THR A 79 -10.40 -3.24 -1.69
N LEU A 80 -9.16 -3.66 -1.47
CA LEU A 80 -8.81 -4.54 -0.36
C LEU A 80 -8.87 -3.80 0.96
N THR A 81 -8.31 -2.60 0.99
CA THR A 81 -8.36 -1.73 2.16
C THR A 81 -8.15 -0.28 1.77
N ARG A 82 -8.62 0.60 2.65
CA ARG A 82 -8.38 2.03 2.59
C ARG A 82 -7.93 2.50 3.97
N LEU A 83 -6.75 3.07 4.03
CA LEU A 83 -6.14 3.57 5.26
C LEU A 83 -5.90 5.07 5.13
N SER A 84 -5.64 5.73 6.24
CA SER A 84 -5.45 7.18 6.25
C SER A 84 -4.47 7.62 7.34
N ASN A 85 -4.26 8.92 7.45
CA ASN A 85 -3.54 9.54 8.55
C ASN A 85 -4.10 9.17 9.93
N LEU A 86 -5.34 8.65 10.00
CA LEU A 86 -5.96 8.23 11.26
C LEU A 86 -5.56 6.81 11.69
N ASN A 87 -4.89 6.05 10.85
CA ASN A 87 -4.56 4.64 11.08
C ASN A 87 -3.11 4.42 11.49
N THR A 88 -2.50 5.39 12.16
CA THR A 88 -1.12 5.27 12.65
C THR A 88 -1.02 4.22 13.74
N THR A 89 0.05 3.41 13.70
CA THR A 89 0.27 2.31 14.65
C THR A 89 1.59 2.43 15.43
N GLY A 90 2.38 3.48 15.19
CA GLY A 90 3.67 3.68 15.83
C GLY A 90 4.79 2.78 15.30
N GLY A 91 4.56 2.04 14.23
CA GLY A 91 5.54 1.15 13.60
C GLY A 91 4.90 0.37 12.47
N TYR A 92 5.63 -0.62 11.96
CA TYR A 92 5.10 -1.49 10.91
C TYR A 92 4.03 -2.43 11.44
N SER A 93 2.95 -2.55 10.69
CA SER A 93 1.87 -3.52 10.93
C SER A 93 1.66 -4.34 9.66
N GLN A 94 1.36 -5.62 9.83
CA GLN A 94 1.09 -6.52 8.71
C GLN A 94 -0.39 -6.50 8.33
N TYR A 95 -0.64 -6.41 7.05
CA TYR A 95 -1.96 -6.52 6.45
C TYR A 95 -1.99 -7.73 5.52
N SER A 96 -3.06 -8.52 5.58
CA SER A 96 -3.21 -9.74 4.79
C SER A 96 -4.62 -9.81 4.23
N PHE A 97 -4.73 -10.22 2.97
CA PHE A 97 -6.00 -10.29 2.24
C PHE A 97 -6.04 -11.56 1.40
N SER A 98 -7.19 -12.25 1.42
CA SER A 98 -7.40 -13.38 0.52
C SER A 98 -7.66 -12.89 -0.90
N LEU A 99 -6.94 -13.48 -1.85
CA LEU A 99 -7.15 -13.27 -3.29
C LEU A 99 -7.71 -14.54 -3.95
N ALA A 100 -8.33 -15.43 -3.18
CA ALA A 100 -8.83 -16.70 -3.68
C ALA A 100 -9.82 -16.53 -4.84
N ARG A 101 -10.62 -15.46 -4.84
CA ARG A 101 -11.57 -15.16 -5.92
C ARG A 101 -10.91 -14.85 -7.27
N TYR A 102 -9.60 -14.60 -7.28
CA TYR A 102 -8.83 -14.26 -8.49
C TYR A 102 -7.95 -15.41 -8.96
N ILE A 103 -8.08 -16.61 -8.36
CA ILE A 103 -7.33 -17.79 -8.79
C ILE A 103 -7.65 -18.06 -10.27
N GLY A 104 -6.60 -18.32 -11.05
CA GLY A 104 -6.71 -18.52 -12.50
C GLY A 104 -6.71 -17.22 -13.32
N GLN A 105 -6.55 -16.08 -12.68
CA GLN A 105 -6.59 -14.77 -13.35
C GLN A 105 -5.24 -14.06 -13.27
N THR A 106 -5.03 -13.17 -14.24
CA THR A 106 -3.95 -12.18 -14.20
C THR A 106 -4.55 -10.87 -13.72
N ILE A 107 -4.02 -10.36 -12.62
CA ILE A 107 -4.51 -9.14 -11.97
C ILE A 107 -3.36 -8.17 -11.72
N LYS A 108 -3.73 -6.95 -11.42
CA LYS A 108 -2.78 -5.92 -10.97
C LYS A 108 -3.11 -5.55 -9.52
N LEU A 109 -2.10 -5.56 -8.65
CA LEU A 109 -2.19 -5.04 -7.29
C LEU A 109 -1.64 -3.62 -7.30
N ARG A 110 -2.41 -2.66 -6.80
CA ARG A 110 -2.03 -1.25 -6.84
C ARG A 110 -2.22 -0.58 -5.48
N PHE A 111 -1.17 0.09 -5.05
CA PHE A 111 -1.18 1.03 -3.93
C PHE A 111 -1.31 2.44 -4.50
N THR A 112 -2.25 3.22 -3.98
CA THR A 112 -2.41 4.63 -4.34
C THR A 112 -2.42 5.46 -3.07
N GLY A 113 -1.37 6.26 -2.88
CA GLY A 113 -1.28 7.23 -1.80
C GLY A 113 -1.71 8.60 -2.32
N THR A 114 -2.56 9.30 -1.57
CA THR A 114 -3.06 10.62 -1.93
C THR A 114 -2.95 11.57 -0.75
N GLU A 115 -2.24 12.68 -0.93
CA GLU A 115 -2.18 13.80 -0.01
C GLU A 115 -3.15 14.90 -0.47
N THR A 116 -3.94 15.43 0.46
CA THR A 116 -4.92 16.48 0.16
C THR A 116 -4.64 17.80 0.85
N LEU A 117 -3.82 17.82 1.90
CA LEU A 117 -3.43 19.05 2.61
C LEU A 117 -2.07 19.54 2.14
N GLY A 118 -1.92 20.88 2.11
CA GLY A 118 -0.65 21.55 1.93
C GLY A 118 -0.14 22.17 3.23
N GLY A 119 0.79 23.11 3.13
CA GLY A 119 1.28 23.88 4.28
C GLY A 119 2.22 23.09 5.19
N GLY A 120 2.86 22.03 4.70
CA GLY A 120 3.79 21.20 5.46
C GLY A 120 3.15 20.03 6.21
N TYR A 121 1.82 19.89 6.16
CA TYR A 121 1.16 18.68 6.62
C TYR A 121 1.42 17.54 5.66
N ASN A 122 1.79 16.37 6.17
CA ASN A 122 2.06 15.22 5.33
C ASN A 122 1.77 13.90 6.04
N THR A 123 1.45 12.91 5.25
CA THR A 123 1.38 11.51 5.68
C THR A 123 2.33 10.70 4.81
N ASN A 124 3.18 9.92 5.45
CA ASN A 124 4.11 9.03 4.78
C ASN A 124 3.60 7.61 4.91
N PHE A 125 3.49 6.91 3.79
CA PHE A 125 3.14 5.50 3.76
C PHE A 125 4.39 4.72 3.38
N PHE A 126 4.99 4.02 4.36
CA PHE A 126 6.16 3.18 4.15
C PHE A 126 5.70 1.72 4.05
N GLU A 127 5.93 1.13 2.91
CA GLU A 127 5.44 -0.21 2.59
C GLU A 127 6.62 -1.11 2.26
N ASP A 128 6.59 -2.34 2.77
CA ASP A 128 7.68 -3.30 2.59
C ASP A 128 7.16 -4.74 2.68
N ASP A 129 8.01 -5.67 2.24
CA ASP A 129 7.79 -7.11 2.34
C ASP A 129 6.44 -7.54 1.76
N ASN A 130 6.18 -7.14 0.52
CA ASN A 130 5.04 -7.64 -0.23
C ASN A 130 5.22 -9.13 -0.52
N ALA A 131 4.20 -9.92 -0.26
CA ALA A 131 4.19 -11.34 -0.55
C ALA A 131 2.84 -11.79 -1.09
N LEU A 132 2.89 -12.58 -2.15
CA LEU A 132 1.74 -13.33 -2.64
C LEU A 132 2.05 -14.81 -2.44
N ASN A 133 1.38 -15.42 -1.47
CA ASN A 133 1.54 -16.83 -1.16
C ASN A 133 0.38 -17.60 -1.77
N VAL A 134 0.72 -18.60 -2.59
CA VAL A 134 -0.25 -19.45 -3.29
C VAL A 134 0.04 -20.91 -3.00
N SER A 135 -1.02 -21.72 -2.95
CA SER A 135 -0.89 -23.17 -2.70
C SER A 135 -2.06 -23.95 -3.28
#